data_a7cac40233c1732de9f5ba012105522c
#
_entry.id   a7cac40233c1732de9f5ba012105522c
#
_cell.length_a   1.000
_cell.length_b   1.000
_cell.length_c   1.000
_cell.angle_alpha   90.00
_cell.angle_beta   90.00
_cell.angle_gamma   90.00
#
_symmetry.space_group_name_H-M   'P 1'
#
loop_
_entity.id
_entity.type
_entity.pdbx_description
1 polymer ?
#
loop_
_entity_poly.entity_id
_entity_poly.type
_entity_poly.pdbx_seq_one_letter_code
_entity_poly.pdbx_strand_id
1 'polypeptide(L)'
;MKVGMLFPGYGNQFVGMAKELYDNFRIMQEYFEEASHCLDSNFVKLCYASSDIELGKISNAYPSIFLLSTSIAIMLKDHFGIKVDKVAGHGLGEYSALCFSGGISFPDGLYLLKKLSDFYTKIKQQIDVKTVVIDGLSSRDVKKICKENSSQDNSAQISVYSKDSEHMVTGNTSAVEAVAKSASSKGADKVTKFNLEEALHNPLLREIFDQLKLYLTKVD
;
A
#
# COMPACT_ATOMS: atom_id res chain seq x y z
N MET A 1 11.44 -10.02 -26.74
CA MET A 1 11.26 -8.78 -25.93
C MET A 1 11.19 -9.22 -24.47
N LYS A 2 11.85 -8.53 -23.54
CA LYS A 2 11.70 -8.78 -22.10
C LYS A 2 10.55 -7.96 -21.55
N VAL A 3 9.70 -8.58 -20.74
CA VAL A 3 8.51 -7.95 -20.18
C VAL A 3 8.65 -7.87 -18.66
N GLY A 4 8.52 -6.67 -18.10
CA GLY A 4 8.38 -6.43 -16.66
C GLY A 4 6.94 -6.10 -16.31
N MET A 5 6.44 -6.62 -15.20
CA MET A 5 5.12 -6.29 -14.68
C MET A 5 5.26 -5.57 -13.33
N LEU A 6 4.58 -4.43 -13.21
CA LEU A 6 4.59 -3.60 -12.00
C LEU A 6 3.20 -3.61 -11.36
N PHE A 7 3.17 -3.84 -10.06
CA PHE A 7 1.93 -3.89 -9.27
C PHE A 7 1.78 -2.63 -8.43
N PRO A 8 0.62 -1.94 -8.52
CA PRO A 8 0.37 -0.72 -7.77
C PRO A 8 0.12 -0.98 -6.29
N GLY A 9 0.29 0.07 -5.48
CA GLY A 9 -0.03 0.07 -4.05
C GLY A 9 -1.35 0.76 -3.72
N TYR A 10 -1.57 0.98 -2.42
CA TYR A 10 -2.72 1.70 -1.89
C TYR A 10 -2.85 3.12 -2.48
N GLY A 11 -4.09 3.55 -2.69
CA GLY A 11 -4.41 4.84 -3.31
C GLY A 11 -4.80 4.73 -4.79
N ASN A 12 -4.68 3.54 -5.40
CA ASN A 12 -5.04 3.30 -6.81
C ASN A 12 -6.46 2.72 -6.97
N GLN A 13 -7.17 2.45 -5.87
CA GLN A 13 -8.54 1.92 -5.92
C GLN A 13 -9.57 3.00 -6.23
N PHE A 14 -10.57 2.65 -7.00
CA PHE A 14 -11.78 3.45 -7.24
C PHE A 14 -12.94 2.52 -7.59
N VAL A 15 -14.17 2.97 -7.31
CA VAL A 15 -15.37 2.18 -7.63
C VAL A 15 -15.52 2.07 -9.14
N GLY A 16 -15.71 0.84 -9.64
CA GLY A 16 -15.78 0.55 -11.07
C GLY A 16 -14.46 0.10 -11.70
N MET A 17 -13.34 0.08 -10.95
CA MET A 17 -12.04 -0.36 -11.46
C MET A 17 -12.11 -1.78 -12.05
N ALA A 18 -11.61 -1.94 -13.30
CA ALA A 18 -11.59 -3.20 -14.06
C ALA A 18 -12.97 -3.87 -14.25
N LYS A 19 -14.08 -3.11 -14.19
CA LYS A 19 -15.45 -3.66 -14.38
C LYS A 19 -15.61 -4.36 -15.72
N GLU A 20 -15.07 -3.79 -16.81
CA GLU A 20 -15.13 -4.41 -18.13
C GLU A 20 -14.40 -5.77 -18.18
N LEU A 21 -13.29 -5.91 -17.46
CA LEU A 21 -12.57 -7.18 -17.41
C LEU A 21 -13.37 -8.22 -16.62
N TYR A 22 -13.98 -7.81 -15.50
CA TYR A 22 -14.88 -8.67 -14.74
C TYR A 22 -16.07 -9.16 -15.57
N ASP A 23 -16.70 -8.27 -16.37
CA ASP A 23 -17.87 -8.62 -17.18
C ASP A 23 -17.55 -9.58 -18.34
N ASN A 24 -16.32 -9.49 -18.88
CA ASN A 24 -15.95 -10.21 -20.10
C ASN A 24 -15.06 -11.44 -19.88
N PHE A 25 -14.44 -11.60 -18.70
CA PHE A 25 -13.51 -12.70 -18.46
C PHE A 25 -13.91 -13.55 -17.24
N ARG A 26 -14.22 -14.82 -17.48
CA ARG A 26 -14.61 -15.77 -16.44
C ARG A 26 -13.55 -15.89 -15.32
N ILE A 27 -12.26 -15.87 -15.67
CA ILE A 27 -11.15 -15.92 -14.72
C ILE A 27 -11.23 -14.78 -13.69
N MET A 28 -11.63 -13.56 -14.11
CA MET A 28 -11.84 -12.45 -13.18
C MET A 28 -12.97 -12.74 -12.19
N GLN A 29 -14.08 -13.31 -12.66
CA GLN A 29 -15.22 -13.67 -11.83
C GLN A 29 -14.85 -14.74 -10.79
N GLU A 30 -14.08 -15.74 -11.18
CA GLU A 30 -13.59 -16.81 -10.31
C GLU A 30 -12.73 -16.27 -9.16
N TYR A 31 -11.81 -15.33 -9.43
CA TYR A 31 -11.03 -14.68 -8.38
C TYR A 31 -11.89 -13.83 -7.44
N PHE A 32 -12.94 -13.17 -7.95
CA PHE A 32 -13.89 -12.43 -7.12
C PHE A 32 -14.75 -13.37 -6.25
N GLU A 33 -15.17 -14.50 -6.78
CA GLU A 33 -15.89 -15.56 -6.04
C GLU A 33 -15.00 -16.11 -4.92
N GLU A 34 -13.75 -16.47 -5.25
CA GLU A 34 -12.78 -17.00 -4.29
C GLU A 34 -12.45 -15.98 -3.18
N ALA A 35 -12.18 -14.72 -3.53
CA ALA A 35 -11.91 -13.66 -2.55
C ALA A 35 -13.12 -13.44 -1.63
N SER A 36 -14.33 -13.45 -2.20
CA SER A 36 -15.57 -13.27 -1.43
C SER A 36 -15.80 -14.42 -0.45
N HIS A 37 -15.46 -15.63 -0.86
CA HIS A 37 -15.53 -16.81 0.01
C HIS A 37 -14.46 -16.78 1.11
N CYS A 38 -13.22 -16.46 0.75
CA CYS A 38 -12.08 -16.44 1.71
C CYS A 38 -12.26 -15.41 2.84
N LEU A 39 -12.85 -14.24 2.54
CA LEU A 39 -12.96 -13.14 3.51
C LEU A 39 -14.38 -12.87 3.97
N ASP A 40 -15.35 -13.74 3.61
CA ASP A 40 -16.77 -13.56 3.91
C ASP A 40 -17.28 -12.14 3.59
N SER A 41 -16.94 -11.65 2.38
CA SER A 41 -17.20 -10.30 1.93
C SER A 41 -17.65 -10.26 0.48
N ASN A 42 -18.62 -9.41 0.15
CA ASN A 42 -19.10 -9.29 -1.23
C ASN A 42 -18.22 -8.31 -2.02
N PHE A 43 -17.14 -8.80 -2.65
CA PHE A 43 -16.21 -7.97 -3.43
C PHE A 43 -16.84 -7.39 -4.69
N VAL A 44 -17.82 -8.03 -5.29
CA VAL A 44 -18.57 -7.47 -6.44
C VAL A 44 -19.31 -6.21 -6.01
N LYS A 45 -20.05 -6.28 -4.90
CA LYS A 45 -20.73 -5.11 -4.34
C LYS A 45 -19.72 -4.05 -3.92
N LEU A 46 -18.63 -4.44 -3.27
CA LEU A 46 -17.61 -3.53 -2.77
C LEU A 46 -16.93 -2.76 -3.90
N CYS A 47 -16.50 -3.45 -4.97
CA CYS A 47 -15.76 -2.82 -6.07
C CYS A 47 -16.66 -2.09 -7.07
N TYR A 48 -17.95 -2.45 -7.20
CA TYR A 48 -18.79 -1.95 -8.30
C TYR A 48 -20.08 -1.25 -7.86
N ALA A 49 -20.50 -1.37 -6.61
CA ALA A 49 -21.77 -0.83 -6.11
C ALA A 49 -21.66 -0.22 -4.70
N SER A 50 -20.45 0.15 -4.28
CA SER A 50 -20.22 0.88 -3.03
C SER A 50 -19.88 2.37 -3.32
N SER A 51 -19.23 3.04 -2.37
CA SER A 51 -18.67 4.38 -2.55
C SER A 51 -17.14 4.32 -2.47
N ASP A 52 -16.45 5.32 -3.06
CA ASP A 52 -14.99 5.45 -2.93
C ASP A 52 -14.54 5.60 -1.48
N ILE A 53 -15.38 6.20 -0.62
CA ILE A 53 -15.13 6.29 0.83
C ILE A 53 -15.11 4.89 1.45
N GLU A 54 -16.10 4.05 1.12
CA GLU A 54 -16.18 2.68 1.66
C GLU A 54 -15.05 1.81 1.12
N LEU A 55 -14.81 1.85 -0.18
CA LEU A 55 -13.71 1.13 -0.82
C LEU A 55 -12.33 1.63 -0.34
N GLY A 56 -12.22 2.91 0.00
CA GLY A 56 -11.00 3.54 0.50
C GLY A 56 -10.59 3.13 1.91
N LYS A 57 -11.48 2.53 2.70
CA LYS A 57 -11.08 1.98 4.01
C LYS A 57 -10.01 0.91 3.83
N ILE A 58 -8.95 0.96 4.63
CA ILE A 58 -7.81 0.03 4.52
C ILE A 58 -8.27 -1.44 4.50
N SER A 59 -9.23 -1.80 5.37
CA SER A 59 -9.80 -3.14 5.46
C SER A 59 -10.46 -3.63 4.16
N ASN A 60 -10.89 -2.71 3.30
CA ASN A 60 -11.53 -2.97 2.02
C ASN A 60 -10.57 -2.77 0.85
N ALA A 61 -9.78 -1.70 0.89
CA ALA A 61 -8.86 -1.33 -0.18
C ALA A 61 -7.74 -2.35 -0.38
N TYR A 62 -7.12 -2.83 0.71
CA TYR A 62 -6.00 -3.76 0.64
C TYR A 62 -6.36 -5.06 -0.10
N PRO A 63 -7.38 -5.82 0.34
CA PRO A 63 -7.76 -7.03 -0.37
C PRO A 63 -8.32 -6.74 -1.77
N SER A 64 -9.00 -5.61 -2.01
CA SER A 64 -9.54 -5.27 -3.33
C SER A 64 -8.44 -4.97 -4.36
N ILE A 65 -7.40 -4.22 -3.98
CA ILE A 65 -6.25 -3.94 -4.85
C ILE A 65 -5.50 -5.24 -5.17
N PHE A 66 -5.28 -6.08 -4.16
CA PHE A 66 -4.62 -7.37 -4.33
C PHE A 66 -5.42 -8.29 -5.25
N LEU A 67 -6.74 -8.44 -5.01
CA LEU A 67 -7.65 -9.21 -5.84
C LEU A 67 -7.54 -8.78 -7.31
N LEU A 68 -7.73 -7.51 -7.60
CA LEU A 68 -7.73 -7.01 -8.97
C LEU A 68 -6.34 -7.09 -9.61
N SER A 69 -5.30 -6.68 -8.92
CA SER A 69 -3.94 -6.73 -9.45
C SER A 69 -3.51 -8.14 -9.79
N THR A 70 -3.81 -9.11 -8.91
CA THR A 70 -3.46 -10.51 -9.11
C THR A 70 -4.29 -11.14 -10.23
N SER A 71 -5.62 -10.96 -10.20
CA SER A 71 -6.51 -11.55 -11.21
C SER A 71 -6.23 -11.01 -12.62
N ILE A 72 -5.97 -9.71 -12.77
CA ILE A 72 -5.55 -9.12 -14.05
C ILE A 72 -4.22 -9.71 -14.52
N ALA A 73 -3.23 -9.83 -13.65
CA ALA A 73 -1.94 -10.39 -14.01
C ALA A 73 -2.03 -11.86 -14.46
N ILE A 74 -2.80 -12.67 -13.76
CA ILE A 74 -3.06 -14.07 -14.12
C ILE A 74 -3.86 -14.15 -15.42
N MET A 75 -4.87 -13.32 -15.61
CA MET A 75 -5.61 -13.23 -16.88
C MET A 75 -4.67 -12.91 -18.05
N LEU A 76 -3.78 -11.94 -17.90
CA LEU A 76 -2.80 -11.58 -18.93
C LEU A 76 -1.87 -12.75 -19.27
N LYS A 77 -1.45 -13.50 -18.27
CA LYS A 77 -0.59 -14.67 -18.43
C LYS A 77 -1.35 -15.83 -19.08
N ASP A 78 -2.50 -16.22 -18.53
CA ASP A 78 -3.15 -17.49 -18.86
C ASP A 78 -4.09 -17.37 -20.07
N HIS A 79 -4.80 -16.22 -20.22
CA HIS A 79 -5.71 -16.00 -21.35
C HIS A 79 -4.98 -15.41 -22.57
N PHE A 80 -4.06 -14.46 -22.36
CA PHE A 80 -3.35 -13.79 -23.45
C PHE A 80 -1.94 -14.34 -23.71
N GLY A 81 -1.47 -15.30 -22.93
CA GLY A 81 -0.16 -15.93 -23.08
C GLY A 81 1.03 -14.99 -22.87
N ILE A 82 0.84 -13.90 -22.12
CA ILE A 82 1.91 -12.93 -21.86
C ILE A 82 2.94 -13.55 -20.92
N LYS A 83 4.17 -13.71 -21.42
CA LYS A 83 5.31 -14.18 -20.63
C LYS A 83 5.98 -13.01 -19.93
N VAL A 84 6.01 -13.05 -18.61
CA VAL A 84 6.60 -12.01 -17.76
C VAL A 84 7.96 -12.50 -17.25
N ASP A 85 9.02 -11.70 -17.51
CA ASP A 85 10.39 -12.04 -17.09
C ASP A 85 10.71 -11.57 -15.67
N LYS A 86 10.11 -10.45 -15.25
CA LYS A 86 10.34 -9.84 -13.93
C LYS A 86 9.07 -9.18 -13.42
N VAL A 87 8.91 -9.20 -12.09
CA VAL A 87 7.83 -8.51 -11.38
C VAL A 87 8.42 -7.60 -10.31
N ALA A 88 7.71 -6.51 -10.01
CA ALA A 88 7.95 -5.67 -8.86
C ALA A 88 6.64 -5.08 -8.37
N GLY A 89 6.55 -4.82 -7.07
CA GLY A 89 5.40 -4.19 -6.44
C GLY A 89 5.80 -2.92 -5.70
N HIS A 90 4.87 -1.97 -5.60
CA HIS A 90 5.03 -0.80 -4.75
C HIS A 90 4.16 -0.97 -3.49
N GLY A 91 4.80 -1.06 -2.31
CA GLY A 91 4.10 -1.28 -1.05
C GLY A 91 3.17 -2.50 -1.10
N LEU A 92 1.86 -2.28 -1.01
CA LEU A 92 0.85 -3.34 -1.12
C LEU A 92 1.00 -4.21 -2.39
N GLY A 93 1.46 -3.63 -3.49
CA GLY A 93 1.69 -4.34 -4.74
C GLY A 93 2.75 -5.45 -4.64
N GLU A 94 3.61 -5.44 -3.62
CA GLU A 94 4.58 -6.51 -3.37
C GLU A 94 3.88 -7.86 -3.10
N TYR A 95 2.73 -7.85 -2.43
CA TYR A 95 1.93 -9.07 -2.21
C TYR A 95 1.39 -9.64 -3.53
N SER A 96 0.93 -8.77 -4.44
CA SER A 96 0.47 -9.19 -5.78
C SER A 96 1.64 -9.72 -6.62
N ALA A 97 2.80 -9.06 -6.56
CA ALA A 97 4.00 -9.53 -7.24
C ALA A 97 4.46 -10.89 -6.72
N LEU A 98 4.42 -11.08 -5.39
CA LEU A 98 4.79 -12.33 -4.72
C LEU A 98 3.81 -13.46 -5.08
N CYS A 99 2.49 -13.19 -5.08
CA CYS A 99 1.46 -14.15 -5.47
C CYS A 99 1.60 -14.54 -6.95
N PHE A 100 1.75 -13.57 -7.85
CA PHE A 100 1.95 -13.85 -9.28
C PHE A 100 3.21 -14.68 -9.58
N SER A 101 4.28 -14.50 -8.80
CA SER A 101 5.52 -15.28 -8.92
C SER A 101 5.47 -16.64 -8.25
N GLY A 102 4.38 -16.99 -7.55
CA GLY A 102 4.19 -18.26 -6.86
C GLY A 102 4.85 -18.33 -5.48
N GLY A 103 5.21 -17.17 -4.90
CA GLY A 103 5.80 -17.08 -3.57
C GLY A 103 4.79 -17.15 -2.42
N ILE A 104 3.50 -16.86 -2.69
CA ILE A 104 2.36 -17.10 -1.79
C ILE A 104 1.14 -17.50 -2.61
N SER A 105 0.21 -18.24 -2.01
CA SER A 105 -1.07 -18.53 -2.64
C SER A 105 -1.99 -17.30 -2.64
N PHE A 106 -3.00 -17.28 -3.51
CA PHE A 106 -3.97 -16.17 -3.53
C PHE A 106 -4.79 -16.06 -2.22
N PRO A 107 -5.31 -17.18 -1.66
CA PRO A 107 -5.97 -17.15 -0.35
C PRO A 107 -5.07 -16.65 0.79
N ASP A 108 -3.81 -17.05 0.80
CA ASP A 108 -2.84 -16.61 1.83
C ASP A 108 -2.55 -15.12 1.73
N GLY A 109 -2.38 -14.60 0.50
CA GLY A 109 -2.22 -13.17 0.25
C GLY A 109 -3.41 -12.36 0.77
N LEU A 110 -4.63 -12.80 0.50
CA LEU A 110 -5.86 -12.19 1.04
C LEU A 110 -5.88 -12.22 2.57
N TYR A 111 -5.55 -13.37 3.15
CA TYR A 111 -5.53 -13.53 4.61
C TYR A 111 -4.49 -12.63 5.28
N LEU A 112 -3.26 -12.58 4.76
CA LEU A 112 -2.21 -11.71 5.27
C LEU A 112 -2.60 -10.23 5.21
N LEU A 113 -3.17 -9.80 4.09
CA LEU A 113 -3.60 -8.41 3.90
C LEU A 113 -4.78 -8.04 4.81
N LYS A 114 -5.71 -8.98 5.03
CA LYS A 114 -6.78 -8.80 6.02
C LYS A 114 -6.20 -8.63 7.42
N LYS A 115 -5.23 -9.46 7.84
CA LYS A 115 -4.56 -9.32 9.14
C LYS A 115 -3.79 -8.01 9.26
N LEU A 116 -3.04 -7.64 8.22
CA LEU A 116 -2.33 -6.36 8.18
C LEU A 116 -3.29 -5.18 8.35
N SER A 117 -4.40 -5.18 7.63
CA SER A 117 -5.41 -4.12 7.73
C SER A 117 -6.08 -4.05 9.11
N ASP A 118 -6.34 -5.21 9.73
CA ASP A 118 -6.93 -5.28 11.07
C ASP A 118 -5.96 -4.72 12.14
N PHE A 119 -4.67 -5.09 12.06
CA PHE A 119 -3.64 -4.55 12.95
C PHE A 119 -3.46 -3.04 12.76
N TYR A 120 -3.43 -2.61 11.50
CA TYR A 120 -3.30 -1.19 11.18
C TYR A 120 -4.46 -0.37 11.75
N THR A 121 -5.69 -0.84 11.58
CA THR A 121 -6.90 -0.19 12.11
C THR A 121 -6.87 -0.05 13.64
N LYS A 122 -6.32 -1.05 14.34
CA LYS A 122 -6.17 -0.99 15.80
C LYS A 122 -5.12 0.04 16.23
N ILE A 123 -3.94 0.00 15.62
CA ILE A 123 -2.84 0.90 15.97
C ILE A 123 -3.16 2.35 15.62
N LYS A 124 -3.84 2.61 14.50
CA LYS A 124 -4.25 3.96 14.10
C LYS A 124 -5.05 4.70 15.18
N GLN A 125 -5.80 3.99 16.01
CA GLN A 125 -6.55 4.60 17.13
C GLN A 125 -5.65 5.04 18.28
N GLN A 126 -4.40 4.59 18.31
CA GLN A 126 -3.46 4.80 19.43
C GLN A 126 -2.33 5.75 19.07
N ILE A 127 -2.09 5.98 17.77
CA ILE A 127 -1.00 6.81 17.30
C ILE A 127 -1.53 8.02 16.52
N ASP A 128 -0.98 9.19 16.83
CA ASP A 128 -1.22 10.42 16.06
C ASP A 128 -0.10 10.58 15.02
N VAL A 129 -0.42 10.31 13.76
CA VAL A 129 0.55 10.28 12.66
C VAL A 129 0.15 11.20 11.52
N LYS A 130 1.17 11.72 10.82
CA LYS A 130 1.01 12.57 9.66
C LYS A 130 2.02 12.21 8.58
N THR A 131 1.65 12.49 7.34
CA THR A 131 2.53 12.34 6.18
C THR A 131 2.57 13.64 5.40
N VAL A 132 3.78 14.02 4.96
CA VAL A 132 4.01 15.14 4.04
C VAL A 132 4.91 14.71 2.90
N VAL A 133 4.70 15.31 1.73
CA VAL A 133 5.61 15.20 0.58
C VAL A 133 6.46 16.48 0.56
N ILE A 134 7.78 16.30 0.54
CA ILE A 134 8.77 17.38 0.42
C ILE A 134 9.40 17.27 -0.95
N ASP A 135 9.31 18.31 -1.76
CA ASP A 135 9.92 18.43 -3.07
C ASP A 135 10.98 19.55 -3.08
N GLY A 136 12.04 19.37 -3.89
CA GLY A 136 13.14 20.33 -4.04
C GLY A 136 14.34 20.13 -3.10
N LEU A 137 14.31 19.11 -2.22
CA LEU A 137 15.45 18.81 -1.34
C LEU A 137 15.99 17.40 -1.56
N SER A 138 17.32 17.26 -1.43
CA SER A 138 17.95 15.94 -1.49
C SER A 138 17.54 15.03 -0.30
N SER A 139 17.59 13.72 -0.49
CA SER A 139 17.33 12.76 0.58
C SER A 139 18.25 12.94 1.79
N ARG A 140 19.48 13.40 1.56
CA ARG A 140 20.45 13.71 2.62
C ARG A 140 19.98 14.90 3.48
N ASP A 141 19.50 15.95 2.84
CA ASP A 141 19.02 17.14 3.55
C ASP A 141 17.73 16.85 4.30
N VAL A 142 16.78 16.14 3.68
CA VAL A 142 15.54 15.71 4.35
C VAL A 142 15.84 14.80 5.54
N LYS A 143 16.77 13.84 5.43
CA LYS A 143 17.21 13.03 6.58
C LYS A 143 17.77 13.86 7.72
N LYS A 144 18.59 14.87 7.39
CA LYS A 144 19.16 15.78 8.39
C LYS A 144 18.06 16.58 9.09
N ILE A 145 17.10 17.13 8.31
CA ILE A 145 15.95 17.86 8.85
C ILE A 145 15.10 16.95 9.76
N CYS A 146 14.81 15.72 9.35
CA CYS A 146 14.09 14.75 10.17
C CYS A 146 14.81 14.52 11.51
N LYS A 147 16.13 14.28 11.46
CA LYS A 147 16.94 14.05 12.67
C LYS A 147 16.95 15.25 13.62
N GLU A 148 17.04 16.46 13.10
CA GLU A 148 17.05 17.71 13.87
C GLU A 148 15.70 18.00 14.56
N ASN A 149 14.59 17.47 14.01
CA ASN A 149 13.23 17.71 14.48
C ASN A 149 12.59 16.47 15.13
N SER A 150 13.39 15.47 15.48
CA SER A 150 12.92 14.23 16.11
C SER A 150 13.57 14.03 17.48
N SER A 151 12.83 13.36 18.36
CA SER A 151 13.28 12.84 19.65
C SER A 151 12.94 11.34 19.75
N GLN A 152 13.23 10.73 20.91
CA GLN A 152 12.97 9.31 21.15
C GLN A 152 11.47 8.96 21.00
N ASP A 153 10.59 9.80 21.53
CA ASP A 153 9.14 9.56 21.58
C ASP A 153 8.35 10.35 20.53
N ASN A 154 9.01 11.19 19.76
CA ASN A 154 8.38 12.07 18.75
C ASN A 154 9.27 12.16 17.54
N SER A 155 9.06 11.28 16.57
CA SER A 155 9.97 11.10 15.43
C SER A 155 9.28 11.24 14.08
N ALA A 156 10.05 11.72 13.11
CA ALA A 156 9.69 11.74 11.70
C ALA A 156 10.85 11.20 10.86
N GLN A 157 10.54 10.46 9.81
CA GLN A 157 11.55 9.92 8.88
C GLN A 157 11.04 9.83 7.45
N ILE A 158 11.95 9.71 6.50
CA ILE A 158 11.58 9.42 5.11
C ILE A 158 11.00 8.01 5.06
N SER A 159 9.78 7.91 4.58
CA SER A 159 9.07 6.64 4.34
C SER A 159 9.12 6.21 2.87
N VAL A 160 9.18 7.17 1.93
CA VAL A 160 9.27 6.89 0.49
C VAL A 160 10.26 7.84 -0.18
N TYR A 161 11.12 7.27 -1.01
CA TYR A 161 12.02 7.98 -1.92
C TYR A 161 11.40 7.94 -3.31
N SER A 162 10.60 8.96 -3.67
CA SER A 162 9.85 8.99 -4.93
C SER A 162 10.73 9.35 -6.12
N LYS A 163 11.58 10.38 -5.93
CA LYS A 163 12.55 10.88 -6.92
C LYS A 163 13.81 11.37 -6.20
N ASP A 164 14.78 11.85 -6.94
CA ASP A 164 16.04 12.39 -6.37
C ASP A 164 15.79 13.55 -5.39
N SER A 165 14.77 14.37 -5.65
CA SER A 165 14.42 15.54 -4.84
C SER A 165 13.00 15.49 -4.23
N GLU A 166 12.24 14.40 -4.41
CA GLU A 166 10.89 14.26 -3.86
C GLU A 166 10.82 13.10 -2.89
N HIS A 167 10.43 13.38 -1.66
CA HIS A 167 10.41 12.38 -0.59
C HIS A 167 9.15 12.51 0.25
N MET A 168 8.56 11.36 0.64
CA MET A 168 7.52 11.32 1.66
C MET A 168 8.16 11.20 3.04
N VAL A 169 7.71 12.02 3.97
CA VAL A 169 8.10 11.98 5.38
C VAL A 169 6.89 11.66 6.22
N THR A 170 7.02 10.67 7.09
CA THR A 170 5.96 10.18 7.96
C THR A 170 6.46 10.08 9.40
N GLY A 171 5.59 10.30 10.36
CA GLY A 171 5.91 10.19 11.79
C GLY A 171 4.82 10.79 12.68
N ASN A 172 5.17 11.06 13.92
CA ASN A 172 4.28 11.76 14.84
C ASN A 172 3.92 13.13 14.28
N THR A 173 2.66 13.53 14.41
CA THR A 173 2.13 14.77 13.84
C THR A 173 3.00 15.98 14.15
N SER A 174 3.39 16.19 15.40
CA SER A 174 4.20 17.33 15.81
C SER A 174 5.61 17.32 15.19
N ALA A 175 6.27 16.17 15.09
CA ALA A 175 7.58 16.03 14.45
C ALA A 175 7.49 16.30 12.95
N VAL A 176 6.49 15.75 12.26
CA VAL A 176 6.28 15.96 10.83
C VAL A 176 5.98 17.43 10.52
N GLU A 177 5.21 18.12 11.35
CA GLU A 177 4.95 19.56 11.19
C GLU A 177 6.20 20.41 11.38
N ALA A 178 7.05 20.06 12.34
CA ALA A 178 8.34 20.70 12.53
C ALA A 178 9.28 20.47 11.34
N VAL A 179 9.32 19.22 10.82
CA VAL A 179 10.07 18.90 9.60
C VAL A 179 9.55 19.69 8.39
N ALA A 180 8.24 19.75 8.19
CA ALA A 180 7.62 20.50 7.09
C ALA A 180 8.00 21.98 7.12
N LYS A 181 7.92 22.61 8.30
CA LYS A 181 8.34 24.00 8.52
C LYS A 181 9.84 24.21 8.26
N SER A 182 10.68 23.30 8.77
CA SER A 182 12.13 23.35 8.56
C SER A 182 12.51 23.15 7.09
N ALA A 183 11.85 22.23 6.37
CA ALA A 183 12.08 22.00 4.95
C ALA A 183 11.76 23.25 4.13
N SER A 184 10.60 23.88 4.37
CA SER A 184 10.23 25.14 3.71
C SER A 184 11.24 26.25 3.95
N SER A 185 11.75 26.41 5.19
CA SER A 185 12.76 27.42 5.51
C SER A 185 14.15 27.10 4.93
N LYS A 186 14.44 25.85 4.61
CA LYS A 186 15.71 25.39 4.01
C LYS A 186 15.67 25.26 2.49
N GLY A 187 14.62 25.78 1.84
CA GLY A 187 14.55 25.90 0.38
C GLY A 187 13.87 24.73 -0.32
N ALA A 188 12.97 24.00 0.35
CA ALA A 188 12.08 23.08 -0.35
C ALA A 188 11.20 23.86 -1.34
N ASP A 189 11.10 23.38 -2.58
CA ASP A 189 10.26 23.99 -3.60
C ASP A 189 8.77 23.89 -3.24
N LYS A 190 8.39 22.76 -2.64
CA LYS A 190 7.02 22.49 -2.21
C LYS A 190 6.98 21.55 -1.02
N VAL A 191 6.07 21.81 -0.08
CA VAL A 191 5.71 20.89 0.99
C VAL A 191 4.19 20.69 0.95
N THR A 192 3.77 19.47 0.64
CA THR A 192 2.35 19.12 0.50
C THR A 192 1.95 18.17 1.62
N LYS A 193 0.85 18.51 2.31
CA LYS A 193 0.23 17.55 3.24
C LYS A 193 -0.36 16.41 2.42
N PHE A 194 -0.06 15.21 2.81
CA PHE A 194 -0.64 14.02 2.17
C PHE A 194 -1.68 13.43 3.12
N ASN A 195 -2.90 13.24 2.62
CA ASN A 195 -4.01 12.71 3.43
C ASN A 195 -3.92 11.17 3.59
N LEU A 196 -2.73 10.61 3.57
CA LEU A 196 -2.50 9.27 4.07
C LEU A 196 -2.35 9.36 5.58
N GLU A 197 -3.37 8.89 6.27
CA GLU A 197 -3.35 8.66 7.71
C GLU A 197 -2.55 7.39 8.03
N GLU A 198 -1.56 7.04 7.21
CA GLU A 198 -0.74 5.84 7.31
C GLU A 198 0.70 6.21 7.62
N ALA A 199 1.23 5.70 8.72
CA ALA A 199 2.63 5.83 9.08
C ALA A 199 3.51 4.79 8.34
N LEU A 200 3.41 4.73 7.00
CA LEU A 200 4.14 3.75 6.20
C LEU A 200 5.64 3.77 6.51
N HIS A 201 6.23 2.59 6.64
CA HIS A 201 7.68 2.40 6.87
C HIS A 201 8.26 3.23 8.05
N ASN A 202 7.50 3.33 9.14
CA ASN A 202 7.89 4.08 10.32
C ASN A 202 8.00 3.15 11.55
N PRO A 203 8.98 3.34 12.46
CA PRO A 203 9.09 2.57 13.71
C PRO A 203 7.84 2.53 14.57
N LEU A 204 6.95 3.51 14.44
CA LEU A 204 5.63 3.53 15.09
C LEU A 204 4.76 2.30 14.73
N LEU A 205 5.06 1.63 13.60
CA LEU A 205 4.37 0.41 13.17
C LEU A 205 5.08 -0.88 13.62
N ARG A 206 6.07 -0.79 14.52
CA ARG A 206 6.85 -1.96 14.96
C ARG A 206 5.97 -3.07 15.51
N GLU A 207 4.94 -2.73 16.27
CA GLU A 207 4.00 -3.69 16.83
C GLU A 207 3.22 -4.45 15.74
N ILE A 208 2.80 -3.76 14.67
CA ILE A 208 2.16 -4.41 13.51
C ILE A 208 3.12 -5.43 12.89
N PHE A 209 4.37 -5.05 12.68
CA PHE A 209 5.38 -5.94 12.10
C PHE A 209 5.58 -7.20 12.96
N ASP A 210 5.73 -7.03 14.27
CA ASP A 210 5.96 -8.16 15.19
C ASP A 210 4.74 -9.09 15.25
N GLN A 211 3.51 -8.56 15.17
CA GLN A 211 2.30 -9.34 15.08
C GLN A 211 2.16 -10.04 13.72
N LEU A 212 2.39 -9.33 12.61
CA LEU A 212 2.27 -9.89 11.25
C LEU A 212 3.27 -11.03 11.01
N LYS A 213 4.48 -10.91 11.56
CA LYS A 213 5.51 -11.94 11.46
C LYS A 213 5.02 -13.33 11.92
N LEU A 214 4.16 -13.39 12.93
CA LEU A 214 3.58 -14.65 13.41
C LEU A 214 2.65 -15.32 12.37
N TYR A 215 2.07 -14.54 11.49
CA TYR A 215 1.19 -15.04 10.43
C TYR A 215 1.98 -15.42 9.17
N LEU A 216 3.09 -14.74 8.89
CA LEU A 216 3.98 -15.10 7.78
C LEU A 216 4.59 -16.50 7.92
N THR A 217 4.68 -17.04 9.13
CA THR A 217 5.14 -18.42 9.37
C THR A 217 4.06 -19.48 9.17
N LYS A 218 2.83 -19.09 8.84
CA LYS A 218 1.65 -19.97 8.70
C LYS A 218 1.14 -20.05 7.26
N VAL A 219 1.74 -19.31 6.36
CA VAL A 219 1.42 -19.31 4.93
C VAL A 219 2.53 -20.06 4.19
N ASP A 220 2.13 -20.83 3.17
CA ASP A 220 3.00 -21.65 2.31
C ASP A 220 3.46 -20.88 1.06
#